data_480efee7b308db839968eadb7ff86333
#
_entry.id   480efee7b308db839968eadb7ff86333
#
_cell.length_a   1.000
_cell.length_b   1.000
_cell.length_c   1.000
_cell.angle_alpha   90.00
_cell.angle_beta   90.00
_cell.angle_gamma   90.00
#
_symmetry.space_group_name_H-M   'P 1'
#
loop_
_entity.id
_entity.type
_entity.pdbx_description
1 polymer ?
#
loop_
_entity_poly.entity_id
_entity_poly.type
_entity_poly.pdbx_seq_one_letter_code
_entity_poly.pdbx_strand_id
1 'polypeptide(L)'
;DKIMPKIKKGYINKGNTKYKFINVAFLGNDSIKGSRAGHAVEDIAPKEYLHFQNILFSKQPNNENKWLTEKLIDKQVDKLNISNNTKKKIKKDYKTKGSKAWIEASNDKKLAKKKKINEIPTVFINKSKIENPENLKHWTRELKKY
;
A
#
# COMPACT_ATOMS: atom_id res chain seq x y z
N ASP A 1 -4.85 9.07 -9.57
CA ASP A 1 -3.87 8.05 -9.88
C ASP A 1 -3.01 8.31 -11.14
N LYS A 2 -2.91 9.58 -11.57
CA LYS A 2 -2.14 9.97 -12.77
C LYS A 2 -0.64 10.21 -12.48
N ILE A 3 -0.26 10.34 -11.22
CA ILE A 3 1.11 10.72 -10.80
C ILE A 3 2.03 9.51 -10.72
N MET A 4 1.62 8.45 -10.03
CA MET A 4 2.46 7.28 -9.80
C MET A 4 3.04 6.63 -11.06
N PRO A 5 2.30 6.47 -12.17
CA PRO A 5 2.88 5.94 -13.40
C PRO A 5 4.05 6.79 -13.93
N LYS A 6 3.94 8.12 -13.81
CA LYS A 6 4.98 9.06 -14.24
C LYS A 6 6.21 9.00 -13.34
N ILE A 7 6.01 8.95 -12.02
CA ILE A 7 7.09 8.80 -11.04
C ILE A 7 7.78 7.45 -11.21
N LYS A 8 7.01 6.36 -11.40
CA LYS A 8 7.57 5.03 -11.66
C LYS A 8 8.47 5.03 -12.89
N LYS A 9 7.99 5.54 -14.02
CA LYS A 9 8.75 5.60 -15.28
C LYS A 9 9.95 6.54 -15.19
N GLY A 10 9.77 7.72 -14.60
CA GLY A 10 10.79 8.78 -14.58
C GLY A 10 11.91 8.59 -13.56
N TYR A 11 11.63 7.92 -12.44
CA TYR A 11 12.54 7.88 -11.30
C TYR A 11 12.74 6.46 -10.73
N ILE A 12 11.67 5.72 -10.39
CA ILE A 12 11.80 4.42 -9.73
C ILE A 12 12.46 3.39 -10.66
N ASN A 13 11.99 3.27 -11.90
CA ASN A 13 12.54 2.32 -12.88
C ASN A 13 14.00 2.62 -13.27
N LYS A 14 14.48 3.85 -13.02
CA LYS A 14 15.88 4.23 -13.24
C LYS A 14 16.81 3.82 -12.09
N GLY A 15 16.26 3.25 -11.00
CA GLY A 15 17.03 2.80 -9.86
C GLY A 15 17.46 3.89 -8.87
N ASN A 16 17.16 5.17 -9.15
CA ASN A 16 17.59 6.30 -8.32
C ASN A 16 16.62 6.59 -7.15
N THR A 17 15.46 5.95 -7.13
CA THR A 17 14.41 6.23 -6.16
C THR A 17 13.78 4.95 -5.65
N LYS A 18 13.74 4.80 -4.32
CA LYS A 18 12.98 3.74 -3.65
C LYS A 18 11.64 4.30 -3.18
N TYR A 19 10.56 3.66 -3.58
CA TYR A 19 9.22 3.99 -3.11
C TYR A 19 8.81 3.08 -1.95
N LYS A 20 8.34 3.67 -0.87
CA LYS A 20 7.78 2.94 0.28
C LYS A 20 6.34 3.36 0.49
N PHE A 21 5.43 2.40 0.48
CA PHE A 21 4.03 2.61 0.79
C PHE A 21 3.78 2.39 2.30
N ILE A 22 3.06 3.30 2.94
CA ILE A 22 2.69 3.21 4.35
C ILE A 22 1.17 3.17 4.45
N ASN A 23 0.63 2.08 4.98
CA ASN A 23 -0.80 1.89 5.14
C ASN A 23 -1.28 2.49 6.46
N VAL A 24 -1.87 3.66 6.41
CA VAL A 24 -2.25 4.39 7.64
C VAL A 24 -3.43 3.74 8.38
N ALA A 25 -4.33 3.09 7.66
CA ALA A 25 -5.41 2.25 8.19
C ALA A 25 -6.27 2.88 9.30
N PHE A 26 -6.72 4.15 9.14
CA PHE A 26 -7.56 4.80 10.14
C PHE A 26 -9.08 4.70 9.87
N LEU A 27 -9.49 4.10 8.80
CA LEU A 27 -10.92 3.94 8.47
C LEU A 27 -11.53 2.67 9.09
N GLY A 28 -11.07 2.29 10.31
CA GLY A 28 -11.63 1.17 11.06
C GLY A 28 -10.99 -0.20 10.75
N ASN A 29 -11.67 -1.26 11.19
CA ASN A 29 -11.15 -2.65 11.11
C ASN A 29 -10.92 -3.14 9.68
N ASP A 30 -11.68 -2.65 8.72
CA ASP A 30 -11.54 -3.06 7.32
C ASP A 30 -10.24 -2.54 6.72
N SER A 31 -9.86 -1.30 7.02
CA SER A 31 -8.57 -0.72 6.59
C SER A 31 -7.39 -1.52 7.14
N ILE A 32 -7.49 -2.02 8.38
CA ILE A 32 -6.45 -2.85 9.00
C ILE A 32 -6.31 -4.19 8.28
N LYS A 33 -7.42 -4.82 7.87
CA LYS A 33 -7.37 -6.07 7.09
C LYS A 33 -6.71 -5.85 5.73
N GLY A 34 -7.07 -4.78 5.03
CA GLY A 34 -6.44 -4.40 3.77
C GLY A 34 -4.93 -4.14 3.91
N SER A 35 -4.52 -3.44 4.98
CA SER A 35 -3.12 -3.20 5.29
C SER A 35 -2.35 -4.50 5.50
N ARG A 36 -2.88 -5.43 6.31
CA ARG A 36 -2.26 -6.75 6.53
C ARG A 36 -2.13 -7.54 5.24
N ALA A 37 -3.18 -7.57 4.41
CA ALA A 37 -3.15 -8.25 3.13
C ALA A 37 -2.09 -7.66 2.18
N GLY A 38 -1.98 -6.32 2.14
CA GLY A 38 -0.93 -5.64 1.39
C GLY A 38 0.47 -6.06 1.83
N HIS A 39 0.75 -6.05 3.15
CA HIS A 39 2.04 -6.49 3.68
C HIS A 39 2.34 -7.97 3.42
N ALA A 40 1.34 -8.86 3.52
CA ALA A 40 1.52 -10.27 3.19
C ALA A 40 1.90 -10.48 1.72
N VAL A 41 1.26 -9.72 0.80
CA VAL A 41 1.63 -9.78 -0.62
C VAL A 41 3.01 -9.18 -0.86
N GLU A 42 3.34 -8.03 -0.24
CA GLU A 42 4.65 -7.38 -0.37
C GLU A 42 5.79 -8.30 0.09
N ASP A 43 5.61 -9.00 1.20
CA ASP A 43 6.61 -9.89 1.78
C ASP A 43 6.79 -11.20 0.99
N ILE A 44 5.69 -11.84 0.62
CA ILE A 44 5.70 -13.19 0.03
C ILE A 44 5.81 -13.16 -1.50
N ALA A 45 5.24 -12.14 -2.15
CA ALA A 45 5.19 -11.98 -3.60
C ALA A 45 5.38 -10.50 -4.03
N PRO A 46 6.53 -9.87 -3.74
CA PRO A 46 6.73 -8.42 -3.90
C PRO A 46 6.48 -7.90 -5.32
N LYS A 47 6.73 -8.72 -6.35
CA LYS A 47 6.46 -8.36 -7.74
C LYS A 47 4.96 -8.16 -8.04
N GLU A 48 4.09 -8.82 -7.29
CA GLU A 48 2.63 -8.74 -7.41
C GLU A 48 2.00 -7.63 -6.56
N TYR A 49 2.77 -6.95 -5.71
CA TYR A 49 2.24 -5.97 -4.76
C TYR A 49 1.42 -4.86 -5.44
N LEU A 50 1.97 -4.20 -6.45
CA LEU A 50 1.26 -3.12 -7.15
C LEU A 50 0.05 -3.63 -7.93
N HIS A 51 0.13 -4.83 -8.50
CA HIS A 51 -1.00 -5.49 -9.15
C HIS A 51 -2.11 -5.77 -8.12
N PHE A 52 -1.76 -6.35 -6.97
CA PHE A 52 -2.70 -6.59 -5.88
C PHE A 52 -3.41 -5.30 -5.43
N GLN A 53 -2.66 -4.22 -5.20
CA GLN A 53 -3.23 -2.93 -4.81
C GLN A 53 -4.23 -2.44 -5.86
N ASN A 54 -3.89 -2.48 -7.14
CA ASN A 54 -4.77 -2.03 -8.21
C ASN A 54 -6.08 -2.83 -8.27
N ILE A 55 -6.01 -4.17 -8.24
CA ILE A 55 -7.21 -5.01 -8.32
C ILE A 55 -8.06 -4.95 -7.05
N LEU A 56 -7.44 -4.71 -5.88
CA LEU A 56 -8.16 -4.52 -4.63
C LEU A 56 -8.91 -3.20 -4.62
N PHE A 57 -8.24 -2.08 -4.90
CA PHE A 57 -8.87 -0.76 -4.91
C PHE A 57 -9.87 -0.57 -6.05
N SER A 58 -9.75 -1.32 -7.17
CA SER A 58 -10.78 -1.32 -8.22
C SER A 58 -12.14 -1.84 -7.74
N LYS A 59 -12.20 -2.46 -6.56
CA LYS A 59 -13.42 -2.95 -5.91
C LYS A 59 -13.96 -2.03 -4.84
N GLN A 60 -13.30 -0.90 -4.59
CA GLN A 60 -13.77 0.08 -3.63
C GLN A 60 -15.09 0.69 -4.12
N PRO A 61 -16.17 0.62 -3.32
CA PRO A 61 -17.44 1.24 -3.67
C PRO A 61 -17.36 2.77 -3.50
N ASN A 62 -18.27 3.48 -4.11
CA ASN A 62 -18.39 4.94 -3.99
C ASN A 62 -18.90 5.42 -2.61
N ASN A 63 -19.20 4.51 -1.70
CA ASN A 63 -19.67 4.80 -0.36
C ASN A 63 -18.68 4.28 0.69
N GLU A 64 -18.75 4.82 1.90
CA GLU A 64 -17.85 4.47 3.01
C GLU A 64 -18.24 3.16 3.74
N ASN A 65 -19.08 2.31 3.15
CA ASN A 65 -19.50 1.05 3.75
C ASN A 65 -18.32 0.07 3.89
N LYS A 66 -18.42 -0.80 4.88
CA LYS A 66 -17.47 -1.89 5.11
C LYS A 66 -17.42 -2.81 3.89
N TRP A 67 -16.38 -2.70 3.09
CA TRP A 67 -16.24 -3.45 1.84
C TRP A 67 -15.06 -4.43 1.83
N LEU A 68 -14.00 -4.16 2.62
CA LEU A 68 -12.81 -5.01 2.70
C LEU A 68 -13.07 -6.24 3.58
N THR A 69 -13.83 -7.19 3.06
CA THR A 69 -14.03 -8.49 3.69
C THR A 69 -12.90 -9.45 3.38
N GLU A 70 -12.65 -10.43 4.25
CA GLU A 70 -11.66 -11.49 3.98
C GLU A 70 -11.97 -12.24 2.68
N LYS A 71 -13.25 -12.51 2.42
CA LYS A 71 -13.71 -13.15 1.16
C LYS A 71 -13.32 -12.33 -0.07
N LEU A 72 -13.46 -11.00 0.00
CA LEU A 72 -13.05 -10.12 -1.10
C LEU A 72 -11.53 -10.13 -1.29
N ILE A 73 -10.78 -9.99 -0.20
CA ILE A 73 -9.32 -10.01 -0.22
C ILE A 73 -8.81 -11.33 -0.81
N ASP A 74 -9.31 -12.46 -0.30
CA ASP A 74 -8.95 -13.80 -0.79
C ASP A 74 -9.20 -13.94 -2.30
N LYS A 75 -10.35 -13.43 -2.79
CA LYS A 75 -10.68 -13.43 -4.21
C LYS A 75 -9.69 -12.58 -5.04
N GLN A 76 -9.16 -11.49 -4.49
CA GLN A 76 -8.13 -10.71 -5.19
C GLN A 76 -6.77 -11.42 -5.15
N VAL A 77 -6.40 -12.05 -4.04
CA VAL A 77 -5.19 -12.89 -3.95
C VAL A 77 -5.22 -14.04 -4.97
N ASP A 78 -6.40 -14.63 -5.20
CA ASP A 78 -6.55 -15.71 -6.20
C ASP A 78 -6.27 -15.29 -7.64
N LYS A 79 -6.35 -13.99 -7.95
CA LYS A 79 -6.07 -13.43 -9.27
C LYS A 79 -4.59 -13.15 -9.53
N LEU A 80 -3.75 -13.21 -8.50
CA LEU A 80 -2.33 -12.96 -8.65
C LEU A 80 -1.65 -14.05 -9.49
N ASN A 81 -0.65 -13.67 -10.26
CA ASN A 81 0.09 -14.60 -11.13
C ASN A 81 1.21 -15.33 -10.34
N ILE A 82 0.81 -16.10 -9.36
CA ILE A 82 1.67 -16.88 -8.47
C ILE A 82 1.09 -18.26 -8.21
N SER A 83 1.91 -19.19 -7.71
CA SER A 83 1.50 -20.55 -7.41
C SER A 83 0.37 -20.61 -6.36
N ASN A 84 -0.47 -21.65 -6.42
CA ASN A 84 -1.52 -21.87 -5.43
C ASN A 84 -0.97 -21.99 -4.00
N ASN A 85 0.23 -22.56 -3.83
CA ASN A 85 0.88 -22.63 -2.53
C ASN A 85 1.24 -21.23 -2.00
N THR A 86 1.76 -20.36 -2.85
CA THR A 86 2.06 -18.96 -2.50
C THR A 86 0.79 -18.20 -2.13
N LYS A 87 -0.32 -18.38 -2.87
CA LYS A 87 -1.63 -17.79 -2.54
C LYS A 87 -2.12 -18.24 -1.16
N LYS A 88 -2.01 -19.53 -0.84
CA LYS A 88 -2.37 -20.07 0.48
C LYS A 88 -1.52 -19.45 1.60
N LYS A 89 -0.21 -19.28 1.38
CA LYS A 89 0.68 -18.63 2.36
C LYS A 89 0.25 -17.18 2.64
N ILE A 90 0.00 -16.38 1.60
CA ILE A 90 -0.47 -15.00 1.72
C ILE A 90 -1.78 -14.94 2.52
N LYS A 91 -2.77 -15.78 2.15
CA LYS A 91 -4.07 -15.82 2.84
C LYS A 91 -3.95 -16.23 4.31
N LYS A 92 -3.04 -17.12 4.65
CA LYS A 92 -2.76 -17.53 6.03
C LYS A 92 -2.08 -16.39 6.79
N ASP A 93 -1.06 -15.75 6.21
CA ASP A 93 -0.24 -14.76 6.88
C ASP A 93 -1.08 -13.54 7.31
N TYR A 94 -1.84 -12.92 6.41
CA TYR A 94 -2.60 -11.72 6.75
C TYR A 94 -3.73 -11.96 7.76
N LYS A 95 -4.19 -13.21 7.94
CA LYS A 95 -5.23 -13.61 8.92
C LYS A 95 -4.64 -14.00 10.28
N THR A 96 -3.38 -14.39 10.32
CA THR A 96 -2.75 -14.92 11.53
C THR A 96 -2.29 -13.79 12.45
N LYS A 97 -2.87 -13.72 13.66
CA LYS A 97 -2.42 -12.74 14.66
C LYS A 97 -0.96 -12.97 15.03
N GLY A 98 -0.17 -11.89 15.05
CA GLY A 98 1.26 -11.96 15.34
C GLY A 98 2.14 -12.38 14.17
N SER A 99 1.58 -12.63 12.98
CA SER A 99 2.37 -12.83 11.75
C SER A 99 3.17 -11.58 11.38
N LYS A 100 4.08 -11.73 10.43
CA LYS A 100 4.87 -10.61 9.92
C LYS A 100 3.97 -9.51 9.35
N ALA A 101 2.99 -9.86 8.51
CA ALA A 101 2.04 -8.88 7.96
C ALA A 101 1.24 -8.15 9.05
N TRP A 102 0.89 -8.84 10.12
CA TRP A 102 0.19 -8.25 11.25
C TRP A 102 1.03 -7.24 12.01
N ILE A 103 2.31 -7.57 12.25
CA ILE A 103 3.29 -6.70 12.92
C ILE A 103 3.56 -5.45 12.05
N GLU A 104 3.78 -5.63 10.76
CA GLU A 104 4.07 -4.54 9.81
C GLU A 104 2.90 -3.56 9.71
N ALA A 105 1.67 -4.05 9.59
CA ALA A 105 0.48 -3.19 9.61
C ALA A 105 0.35 -2.38 10.93
N SER A 106 0.72 -2.98 12.06
CA SER A 106 0.77 -2.28 13.35
C SER A 106 1.86 -1.22 13.37
N ASN A 107 3.03 -1.51 12.79
CA ASN A 107 4.15 -0.56 12.71
C ASN A 107 3.82 0.64 11.82
N ASP A 108 3.14 0.44 10.71
CA ASP A 108 2.66 1.51 9.85
C ASP A 108 1.72 2.46 10.61
N LYS A 109 0.78 1.91 11.37
CA LYS A 109 -0.13 2.69 12.20
C LYS A 109 0.62 3.51 13.28
N LYS A 110 1.61 2.89 13.92
CA LYS A 110 2.48 3.58 14.90
C LYS A 110 3.28 4.71 14.24
N LEU A 111 3.84 4.45 13.05
CA LEU A 111 4.60 5.43 12.29
C LEU A 111 3.73 6.62 11.87
N ALA A 112 2.53 6.37 11.36
CA ALA A 112 1.58 7.42 11.00
C ALA A 112 1.24 8.30 12.21
N LYS A 113 0.97 7.70 13.37
CA LYS A 113 0.74 8.43 14.62
C LYS A 113 1.96 9.27 15.04
N LYS A 114 3.18 8.67 14.99
CA LYS A 114 4.44 9.38 15.31
C LYS A 114 4.68 10.57 14.39
N LYS A 115 4.35 10.43 13.11
CA LYS A 115 4.48 11.49 12.11
C LYS A 115 3.29 12.46 12.08
N LYS A 116 2.32 12.31 13.00
CA LYS A 116 1.11 13.13 13.10
C LYS A 116 0.36 13.22 11.77
N ILE A 117 0.26 12.08 11.05
CA ILE A 117 -0.48 12.00 9.77
C ILE A 117 -1.96 11.99 10.09
N ASN A 118 -2.67 13.02 9.68
CA ASN A 118 -4.11 13.23 9.88
C ASN A 118 -4.89 13.37 8.57
N GLU A 119 -4.20 13.35 7.45
CA GLU A 119 -4.77 13.45 6.11
C GLU A 119 -4.10 12.48 5.13
N ILE A 120 -4.84 12.01 4.14
CA ILE A 120 -4.35 11.14 3.06
C ILE A 120 -4.85 11.66 1.70
N PRO A 121 -4.03 11.57 0.64
CA PRO A 121 -2.65 11.06 0.64
C PRO A 121 -1.65 12.05 1.27
N THR A 122 -0.74 11.56 2.10
CA THR A 122 0.43 12.32 2.56
C THR A 122 1.69 11.70 1.96
N VAL A 123 2.56 12.53 1.40
CA VAL A 123 3.79 12.08 0.72
C VAL A 123 5.00 12.79 1.29
N PHE A 124 6.06 12.02 1.51
CA PHE A 124 7.38 12.53 1.84
C PHE A 124 8.38 12.10 0.77
N ILE A 125 9.27 13.00 0.40
CA ILE A 125 10.47 12.68 -0.37
C ILE A 125 11.64 12.94 0.55
N ASN A 126 12.34 11.87 0.93
CA ASN A 126 13.30 11.86 2.04
C ASN A 126 12.66 12.39 3.33
N LYS A 127 13.02 13.61 3.78
CA LYS A 127 12.48 14.24 4.99
C LYS A 127 11.44 15.32 4.70
N SER A 128 11.26 15.72 3.44
CA SER A 128 10.40 16.82 3.02
C SER A 128 8.98 16.33 2.75
N LYS A 129 7.99 16.89 3.44
CA LYS A 129 6.56 16.68 3.12
C LYS A 129 6.21 17.41 1.84
N ILE A 130 5.52 16.75 0.91
CA ILE A 130 5.01 17.38 -0.32
C ILE A 130 3.74 18.17 0.01
N GLU A 131 3.72 19.44 -0.34
CA GLU A 131 2.60 20.36 -0.07
C GLU A 131 1.30 19.91 -0.74
N ASN A 132 1.39 19.48 -2.01
CA ASN A 132 0.24 19.00 -2.76
C ASN A 132 0.61 17.69 -3.47
N PRO A 133 0.27 16.53 -2.86
CA PRO A 133 0.57 15.22 -3.41
C PRO A 133 -0.23 14.89 -4.68
N GLU A 134 -1.24 15.67 -5.03
CA GLU A 134 -2.01 15.51 -6.28
C GLU A 134 -1.40 16.30 -7.45
N ASN A 135 -0.37 17.11 -7.20
CA ASN A 135 0.32 17.90 -8.22
C ASN A 135 1.71 17.33 -8.54
N LEU A 136 1.86 16.79 -9.74
CA LEU A 136 3.12 16.19 -10.20
C LEU A 136 4.31 17.16 -10.14
N LYS A 137 4.10 18.48 -10.34
CA LYS A 137 5.17 19.47 -10.28
C LYS A 137 5.83 19.54 -8.91
N HIS A 138 5.05 19.35 -7.83
CA HIS A 138 5.59 19.33 -6.46
C HIS A 138 6.50 18.12 -6.24
N TRP A 139 6.12 16.94 -6.75
CA TRP A 139 6.97 15.75 -6.69
C TRP A 139 8.28 15.94 -7.48
N THR A 140 8.18 16.41 -8.72
CA THR A 140 9.37 16.57 -9.59
C THR A 140 10.31 17.65 -9.09
N ARG A 141 9.78 18.74 -8.52
CA ARG A 141 10.58 19.80 -7.88
C ARG A 141 11.40 19.24 -6.72
N GLU A 142 10.78 18.42 -5.86
CA GLU A 142 11.47 17.85 -4.72
C GLU A 142 12.44 16.75 -5.10
N LEU A 143 12.07 15.87 -6.04
CA LEU A 143 12.96 14.80 -6.53
C LEU A 143 14.22 15.33 -7.25
N LYS A 144 14.17 16.51 -7.87
CA LYS A 144 15.33 17.13 -8.51
C LYS A 144 16.38 17.66 -7.55
N LYS A 145 16.09 17.74 -6.26
CA LYS A 145 17.06 18.19 -5.24
C LYS A 145 18.08 17.12 -4.87
N TYR A 146 17.84 15.88 -5.30
CA TYR A 146 18.63 14.70 -4.98
C TYR A 146 19.06 13.95 -6.24
#